data_70483d944c39065ccd82f4b77b3b1989
#
_entry.id   70483d944c39065ccd82f4b77b3b1989
#
_cell.length_a   1.000
_cell.length_b   1.000
_cell.length_c   1.000
_cell.angle_alpha   90.00
_cell.angle_beta   90.00
_cell.angle_gamma   90.00
#
_symmetry.space_group_name_H-M   'P 1'
#
loop_
_entity.id
_entity.type
_entity.pdbx_description
1 polymer ?
#
loop_
_entity_poly.entity_id
_entity_poly.type
_entity_poly.pdbx_seq_one_letter_code
_entity_poly.pdbx_strand_id
1 'polypeptide(L)'
;MKKFELTKALFAVVVIAGAFTLASCGGGKKLTDGLGTKIVIPCSDNDFPSTRTHFRGTGMGESTNLSAAKRKASTDARAALATGINSTIKAVTDRYTQDITVGDANEFNEKFEDMTRSVVNQEINNMATVCSETRQKDGTYIVYVAVEVAKDELLNKVTQSISKDDRLRLDYDKMKFEQIFNQEMENLANQK
;
A
#
# COMPACT_ATOMS: atom_id res chain seq x y z
N MET A 1 -0.32 -53.06 65.09
CA MET A 1 -1.49 -52.47 64.43
C MET A 1 -1.45 -50.92 64.30
N LYS A 2 -0.35 -50.25 64.67
CA LYS A 2 -0.23 -48.77 64.55
C LYS A 2 0.45 -48.26 63.26
N LYS A 3 1.02 -49.11 62.41
CA LYS A 3 1.70 -48.73 61.18
C LYS A 3 0.79 -48.63 59.95
N PHE A 4 -0.40 -49.22 60.04
CA PHE A 4 -1.34 -49.28 58.92
C PHE A 4 -2.21 -48.00 58.77
N GLU A 5 -2.40 -47.28 59.85
CA GLU A 5 -3.18 -46.03 59.83
C GLU A 5 -2.38 -44.84 59.38
N LEU A 6 -1.03 -44.85 59.50
CA LEU A 6 -0.16 -43.75 59.12
C LEU A 6 -0.01 -43.64 57.60
N THR A 7 -0.08 -44.80 56.92
CA THR A 7 0.00 -44.84 55.44
C THR A 7 -1.29 -44.34 54.73
N LYS A 8 -2.44 -44.61 55.39
CA LYS A 8 -3.72 -44.09 54.86
C LYS A 8 -3.86 -42.54 54.98
N ALA A 9 -3.33 -41.98 56.07
CA ALA A 9 -3.31 -40.53 56.26
C ALA A 9 -2.37 -39.83 55.33
N LEU A 10 -1.22 -40.43 54.93
CA LEU A 10 -0.30 -39.83 53.91
C LEU A 10 -0.86 -39.87 52.51
N PHE A 11 -1.64 -40.89 52.13
CA PHE A 11 -2.27 -40.95 50.81
C PHE A 11 -3.42 -39.96 50.63
N ALA A 12 -4.15 -39.64 51.71
CA ALA A 12 -5.23 -38.66 51.67
C ALA A 12 -4.73 -37.21 51.47
N VAL A 13 -3.54 -36.89 52.04
CA VAL A 13 -2.95 -35.54 51.90
C VAL A 13 -2.36 -35.30 50.50
N VAL A 14 -1.84 -36.34 49.83
CA VAL A 14 -1.26 -36.22 48.48
C VAL A 14 -2.37 -36.01 47.40
N VAL A 15 -3.56 -36.59 47.59
CA VAL A 15 -4.68 -36.45 46.65
C VAL A 15 -5.33 -35.06 46.72
N ILE A 16 -5.29 -34.39 47.89
CA ILE A 16 -5.85 -33.04 48.04
C ILE A 16 -4.93 -31.94 47.46
N ALA A 17 -3.60 -32.17 47.45
CA ALA A 17 -2.64 -31.24 46.89
C ALA A 17 -2.60 -31.23 45.33
N GLY A 18 -3.14 -32.27 44.66
CA GLY A 18 -3.15 -32.39 43.20
C GLY A 18 -4.33 -31.72 42.49
N ALA A 19 -5.35 -31.23 43.23
CA ALA A 19 -6.58 -30.69 42.62
C ALA A 19 -6.60 -29.15 42.44
N PHE A 20 -5.52 -28.45 42.81
CA PHE A 20 -5.50 -26.98 42.77
C PHE A 20 -4.71 -26.36 41.62
N THR A 21 -4.26 -27.12 40.63
CA THR A 21 -3.38 -26.57 39.55
C THR A 21 -4.03 -26.45 38.17
N LEU A 22 -5.35 -26.51 38.02
CA LEU A 22 -6.00 -26.39 36.71
C LEU A 22 -6.93 -25.17 36.57
N ALA A 23 -6.80 -24.15 37.41
CA ALA A 23 -7.51 -22.88 37.23
C ALA A 23 -6.57 -21.76 36.75
N SER A 24 -5.66 -22.05 35.79
CA SER A 24 -5.00 -21.02 34.99
C SER A 24 -5.73 -20.90 33.65
N CYS A 25 -7.02 -20.54 33.68
CA CYS A 25 -7.66 -19.91 32.55
C CYS A 25 -7.11 -18.48 32.47
N GLY A 26 -6.01 -18.33 31.76
CA GLY A 26 -5.59 -17.07 31.26
C GLY A 26 -6.75 -16.47 30.41
N GLY A 27 -7.50 -15.57 30.99
CA GLY A 27 -8.30 -14.63 30.24
C GLY A 27 -7.35 -13.83 29.38
N GLY A 28 -7.03 -14.35 28.19
CA GLY A 28 -6.35 -13.58 27.17
C GLY A 28 -7.22 -12.38 26.88
N LYS A 29 -6.88 -11.22 27.44
CA LYS A 29 -7.44 -9.95 26.98
C LYS A 29 -7.24 -9.97 25.48
N LYS A 30 -8.35 -9.99 24.70
CA LYS A 30 -8.27 -9.81 23.26
C LYS A 30 -7.47 -8.53 23.05
N LEU A 31 -6.36 -8.60 22.32
CA LEU A 31 -5.50 -7.45 21.96
C LEU A 31 -6.27 -6.30 21.28
N THR A 32 -7.55 -6.52 20.96
CA THR A 32 -8.48 -5.52 20.41
C THR A 32 -9.16 -4.65 21.47
N ASP A 33 -9.02 -4.99 22.79
CA ASP A 33 -9.55 -4.15 23.87
C ASP A 33 -8.69 -2.88 23.97
N GLY A 34 -9.23 -1.76 23.50
CA GLY A 34 -8.55 -0.45 23.48
C GLY A 34 -8.15 0.07 22.09
N LEU A 35 -8.27 -0.73 21.02
CA LEU A 35 -7.93 -0.28 19.65
C LEU A 35 -9.04 0.57 18.99
N GLY A 36 -10.17 0.80 19.66
CA GLY A 36 -11.30 1.53 19.09
C GLY A 36 -12.14 0.70 18.12
N THR A 37 -13.12 1.32 17.49
CA THR A 37 -14.03 0.67 16.53
C THR A 37 -13.43 0.71 15.13
N LYS A 38 -13.32 -0.46 14.47
CA LYS A 38 -12.93 -0.56 13.07
C LYS A 38 -13.97 0.15 12.19
N ILE A 39 -13.54 1.15 11.43
CA ILE A 39 -14.38 1.87 10.48
C ILE A 39 -14.22 1.22 9.11
N VAL A 40 -15.32 0.91 8.42
CA VAL A 40 -15.33 0.47 7.03
C VAL A 40 -15.43 1.71 6.15
N ILE A 41 -14.37 1.99 5.40
CA ILE A 41 -14.30 3.12 4.46
C ILE A 41 -14.50 2.57 3.05
N PRO A 42 -15.52 3.04 2.29
CA PRO A 42 -15.71 2.61 0.91
C PRO A 42 -14.55 3.03 0.02
N CYS A 43 -14.29 2.26 -1.04
CA CYS A 43 -13.22 2.52 -2.00
C CYS A 43 -11.84 2.76 -1.34
N SER A 44 -11.57 2.11 -0.20
CA SER A 44 -10.35 2.32 0.59
C SER A 44 -9.13 1.67 -0.05
N ASP A 45 -7.91 2.06 0.39
CA ASP A 45 -6.67 1.43 -0.03
C ASP A 45 -6.61 -0.06 0.32
N ASN A 46 -7.35 -0.50 1.35
CA ASN A 46 -7.47 -1.93 1.71
C ASN A 46 -8.24 -2.72 0.65
N ASP A 47 -9.27 -2.11 0.05
CA ASP A 47 -10.12 -2.77 -0.96
C ASP A 47 -9.55 -2.57 -2.37
N PHE A 48 -8.86 -1.45 -2.61
CA PHE A 48 -8.27 -1.06 -3.88
C PHE A 48 -6.77 -0.77 -3.75
N PRO A 49 -5.94 -1.72 -3.29
CA PRO A 49 -4.50 -1.53 -3.23
C PRO A 49 -3.91 -1.49 -4.64
N SER A 50 -2.75 -0.84 -4.80
CA SER A 50 -1.92 -1.02 -6.00
C SER A 50 -1.56 -2.49 -6.16
N THR A 51 -1.45 -2.95 -7.41
CA THR A 51 -1.17 -4.34 -7.77
C THR A 51 0.08 -4.43 -8.64
N ARG A 52 0.50 -5.63 -9.00
CA ARG A 52 1.60 -5.83 -9.97
C ARG A 52 1.33 -5.23 -11.34
N THR A 53 0.08 -4.95 -11.67
CA THR A 53 -0.35 -4.49 -13.00
C THR A 53 -0.94 -3.10 -13.02
N HIS A 54 -1.33 -2.54 -11.87
CA HIS A 54 -1.97 -1.23 -11.79
C HIS A 54 -1.49 -0.46 -10.57
N PHE A 55 -1.18 0.80 -10.79
CA PHE A 55 -1.11 1.78 -9.72
C PHE A 55 -2.52 2.23 -9.36
N ARG A 56 -2.80 2.37 -8.07
CA ARG A 56 -4.09 2.86 -7.57
C ARG A 56 -3.91 3.99 -6.58
N GLY A 57 -4.90 4.88 -6.57
CA GLY A 57 -4.99 5.95 -5.60
C GLY A 57 -6.43 6.10 -5.16
N THR A 58 -6.65 6.33 -3.87
CA THR A 58 -7.97 6.52 -3.29
C THR A 58 -8.11 7.94 -2.78
N GLY A 59 -9.33 8.44 -2.70
CA GLY A 59 -9.60 9.79 -2.23
C GLY A 59 -11.00 9.97 -1.71
N MET A 60 -11.17 10.97 -0.87
CA MET A 60 -12.44 11.36 -0.27
C MET A 60 -12.70 12.85 -0.48
N GLY A 61 -13.95 13.20 -0.71
CA GLY A 61 -14.38 14.59 -0.78
C GLY A 61 -15.68 14.83 -0.05
N GLU A 62 -15.73 15.89 0.73
CA GLU A 62 -16.91 16.29 1.49
C GLU A 62 -17.36 17.71 1.09
N SER A 63 -18.68 17.88 0.91
CA SER A 63 -19.30 19.18 0.61
C SER A 63 -20.82 19.12 0.74
N THR A 64 -21.45 20.25 1.01
CA THR A 64 -22.91 20.42 0.87
C THR A 64 -23.37 20.40 -0.60
N ASN A 65 -22.45 20.57 -1.54
CA ASN A 65 -22.70 20.47 -2.99
C ASN A 65 -22.07 19.16 -3.52
N LEU A 66 -22.90 18.29 -4.09
CA LEU A 66 -22.47 16.98 -4.61
C LEU A 66 -21.36 17.09 -5.66
N SER A 67 -21.46 18.04 -6.60
CA SER A 67 -20.44 18.22 -7.64
C SER A 67 -19.09 18.66 -7.05
N ALA A 68 -19.14 19.49 -6.00
CA ALA A 68 -17.92 19.90 -5.29
C ALA A 68 -17.29 18.72 -4.52
N ALA A 69 -18.11 17.89 -3.85
CA ALA A 69 -17.65 16.67 -3.17
C ALA A 69 -16.99 15.70 -4.16
N LYS A 70 -17.60 15.47 -5.33
CA LYS A 70 -17.03 14.63 -6.38
C LYS A 70 -15.68 15.16 -6.89
N ARG A 71 -15.56 16.46 -7.14
CA ARG A 71 -14.29 17.07 -7.58
C ARG A 71 -13.19 16.92 -6.53
N LYS A 72 -13.51 17.16 -5.24
CA LYS A 72 -12.55 17.00 -4.14
C LYS A 72 -12.05 15.55 -4.06
N ALA A 73 -12.96 14.57 -4.06
CA ALA A 73 -12.60 13.15 -4.01
C ALA A 73 -11.70 12.74 -5.20
N SER A 74 -12.07 13.17 -6.42
CA SER A 74 -11.26 12.88 -7.62
C SER A 74 -9.89 13.55 -7.58
N THR A 75 -9.78 14.77 -7.05
CA THR A 75 -8.51 15.48 -6.89
C THR A 75 -7.61 14.78 -5.88
N ASP A 76 -8.18 14.35 -4.75
CA ASP A 76 -7.48 13.64 -3.69
C ASP A 76 -6.97 12.27 -4.18
N ALA A 77 -7.84 11.46 -4.82
CA ALA A 77 -7.45 10.19 -5.42
C ALA A 77 -6.34 10.33 -6.47
N ARG A 78 -6.42 11.39 -7.32
CA ARG A 78 -5.39 11.72 -8.30
C ARG A 78 -4.05 12.06 -7.65
N ALA A 79 -4.06 12.84 -6.58
CA ALA A 79 -2.85 13.21 -5.86
C ALA A 79 -2.20 11.97 -5.19
N ALA A 80 -3.01 11.08 -4.59
CA ALA A 80 -2.55 9.83 -4.02
C ALA A 80 -1.91 8.93 -5.10
N LEU A 81 -2.59 8.76 -6.26
CA LEU A 81 -2.08 8.00 -7.40
C LEU A 81 -0.74 8.56 -7.91
N ALA A 82 -0.65 9.89 -8.10
CA ALA A 82 0.58 10.56 -8.53
C ALA A 82 1.74 10.32 -7.57
N THR A 83 1.47 10.42 -6.27
CA THR A 83 2.48 10.19 -5.22
C THR A 83 2.99 8.74 -5.27
N GLY A 84 2.10 7.76 -5.41
CA GLY A 84 2.48 6.35 -5.53
C GLY A 84 3.34 6.07 -6.75
N ILE A 85 2.96 6.59 -7.93
CA ILE A 85 3.71 6.46 -9.17
C ILE A 85 5.09 7.11 -9.03
N ASN A 86 5.16 8.36 -8.56
CA ASN A 86 6.43 9.09 -8.44
C ASN A 86 7.39 8.41 -7.46
N SER A 87 6.89 7.88 -6.34
CA SER A 87 7.70 7.13 -5.38
C SER A 87 8.29 5.85 -5.99
N THR A 88 7.49 5.11 -6.77
CA THR A 88 7.94 3.89 -7.45
C THR A 88 8.97 4.22 -8.52
N ILE A 89 8.73 5.24 -9.36
CA ILE A 89 9.67 5.69 -10.40
C ILE A 89 11.00 6.11 -9.77
N LYS A 90 10.95 6.87 -8.67
CA LYS A 90 12.17 7.26 -7.95
C LYS A 90 12.95 6.04 -7.47
N ALA A 91 12.29 5.06 -6.85
CA ALA A 91 12.95 3.82 -6.41
C ALA A 91 13.57 3.04 -7.58
N VAL A 92 12.88 3.00 -8.74
CA VAL A 92 13.41 2.38 -9.97
C VAL A 92 14.66 3.11 -10.45
N THR A 93 14.64 4.44 -10.50
CA THR A 93 15.76 5.26 -10.96
C THR A 93 16.97 5.11 -10.04
N ASP A 94 16.74 5.19 -8.73
CA ASP A 94 17.80 5.05 -7.73
C ASP A 94 18.49 3.68 -7.83
N ARG A 95 17.73 2.59 -8.02
CA ARG A 95 18.30 1.26 -8.25
C ARG A 95 18.99 1.13 -9.59
N TYR A 96 18.39 1.65 -10.64
CA TYR A 96 18.93 1.58 -11.97
C TYR A 96 20.32 2.24 -12.05
N THR A 97 20.47 3.44 -11.49
CA THR A 97 21.75 4.17 -11.47
C THR A 97 22.80 3.55 -10.55
N GLN A 98 22.41 2.72 -9.58
CA GLN A 98 23.35 1.94 -8.76
C GLN A 98 23.84 0.69 -9.49
N ASP A 99 23.00 0.08 -10.33
CA ASP A 99 23.28 -1.21 -10.98
C ASP A 99 24.03 -1.07 -12.32
N ILE A 100 24.05 0.14 -12.91
CA ILE A 100 24.74 0.39 -14.18
C ILE A 100 25.74 1.54 -14.05
N THR A 101 26.77 1.52 -14.88
CA THR A 101 27.71 2.65 -14.98
C THR A 101 27.08 3.72 -15.86
N VAL A 102 26.54 4.75 -15.25
CA VAL A 102 26.03 5.96 -15.92
C VAL A 102 27.18 6.97 -15.98
N GLY A 103 27.38 7.63 -17.13
CA GLY A 103 28.48 8.58 -17.32
C GLY A 103 28.46 9.75 -16.32
N ASP A 104 27.30 10.39 -16.13
CA ASP A 104 27.01 11.35 -15.06
C ASP A 104 25.66 11.01 -14.43
N ALA A 105 25.71 10.40 -13.24
CA ALA A 105 24.52 9.95 -12.54
C ALA A 105 23.59 11.10 -12.10
N ASN A 106 24.13 12.27 -11.77
CA ASN A 106 23.34 13.42 -11.36
C ASN A 106 22.57 14.00 -12.55
N GLU A 107 23.25 14.22 -13.68
CA GLU A 107 22.61 14.70 -14.91
C GLU A 107 21.56 13.72 -15.40
N PHE A 108 21.84 12.41 -15.34
CA PHE A 108 20.89 11.38 -15.71
C PHE A 108 19.63 11.45 -14.81
N ASN A 109 19.80 11.51 -13.50
CA ASN A 109 18.69 11.55 -12.54
C ASN A 109 17.83 12.80 -12.73
N GLU A 110 18.40 14.00 -12.87
CA GLU A 110 17.66 15.24 -13.09
C GLU A 110 16.80 15.17 -14.35
N LYS A 111 17.39 14.78 -15.48
CA LYS A 111 16.67 14.64 -16.75
C LYS A 111 15.59 13.57 -16.69
N PHE A 112 15.89 12.45 -16.03
CA PHE A 112 14.93 11.37 -15.87
C PHE A 112 13.74 11.79 -14.99
N GLU A 113 13.98 12.51 -13.90
CA GLU A 113 12.90 13.03 -13.03
C GLU A 113 11.99 14.01 -13.79
N ASP A 114 12.55 14.94 -14.55
CA ASP A 114 11.77 15.92 -15.33
C ASP A 114 10.93 15.26 -16.41
N MET A 115 11.51 14.32 -17.14
CA MET A 115 10.81 13.55 -18.16
C MET A 115 9.68 12.70 -17.54
N THR A 116 9.95 11.98 -16.47
CA THR A 116 8.97 11.10 -15.83
C THR A 116 7.84 11.91 -15.20
N ARG A 117 8.11 13.06 -14.61
CA ARG A 117 7.08 13.99 -14.12
C ARG A 117 6.09 14.38 -15.22
N SER A 118 6.59 14.67 -16.42
CA SER A 118 5.75 14.98 -17.58
C SER A 118 4.88 13.80 -18.00
N VAL A 119 5.46 12.60 -18.07
CA VAL A 119 4.75 11.35 -18.42
C VAL A 119 3.69 11.04 -17.38
N VAL A 120 4.01 11.10 -16.09
CA VAL A 120 3.08 10.83 -14.99
C VAL A 120 1.90 11.79 -15.03
N ASN A 121 2.13 13.08 -15.24
CA ASN A 121 1.05 14.08 -15.34
C ASN A 121 0.13 13.79 -16.53
N GLN A 122 0.66 13.29 -17.64
CA GLN A 122 -0.14 12.91 -18.80
C GLN A 122 -0.98 11.66 -18.51
N GLU A 123 -0.38 10.60 -17.93
CA GLU A 123 -1.08 9.34 -17.65
C GLU A 123 -2.14 9.49 -16.54
N ILE A 124 -1.92 10.35 -15.55
CA ILE A 124 -2.93 10.67 -14.53
C ILE A 124 -4.19 11.29 -15.14
N ASN A 125 -4.08 12.00 -16.28
CA ASN A 125 -5.25 12.52 -16.98
C ASN A 125 -6.07 11.41 -17.67
N ASN A 126 -5.47 10.25 -17.94
CA ASN A 126 -6.08 9.07 -18.54
C ASN A 126 -6.52 8.03 -17.52
N MET A 127 -6.42 8.34 -16.21
CA MET A 127 -6.79 7.40 -15.14
C MET A 127 -8.22 6.90 -15.27
N ALA A 128 -8.43 5.61 -14.98
CA ALA A 128 -9.76 5.01 -14.88
C ALA A 128 -10.31 5.10 -13.44
N THR A 129 -11.60 5.37 -13.29
CA THR A 129 -12.28 5.25 -11.99
C THR A 129 -12.77 3.82 -11.82
N VAL A 130 -12.27 3.14 -10.77
CA VAL A 130 -12.60 1.72 -10.48
C VAL A 130 -13.56 1.55 -9.31
N CYS A 131 -13.71 2.58 -8.48
CA CYS A 131 -14.71 2.64 -7.44
C CYS A 131 -15.19 4.06 -7.26
N SER A 132 -16.52 4.24 -7.06
CA SER A 132 -17.10 5.52 -6.67
C SER A 132 -18.33 5.28 -5.80
N GLU A 133 -18.31 5.74 -4.57
CA GLU A 133 -19.44 5.66 -3.64
C GLU A 133 -19.77 7.05 -3.09
N THR A 134 -21.07 7.35 -3.03
CA THR A 134 -21.55 8.62 -2.48
C THR A 134 -22.47 8.34 -1.29
N ARG A 135 -22.22 9.01 -0.19
CA ARG A 135 -23.07 9.00 1.01
C ARG A 135 -23.56 10.41 1.30
N GLN A 136 -24.69 10.51 1.99
CA GLN A 136 -25.22 11.79 2.46
C GLN A 136 -25.55 11.68 3.95
N LYS A 137 -25.13 12.67 4.72
CA LYS A 137 -25.43 12.80 6.13
C LYS A 137 -25.62 14.28 6.46
N ASP A 138 -26.72 14.61 7.14
CA ASP A 138 -27.00 15.98 7.64
C ASP A 138 -26.84 17.08 6.58
N GLY A 139 -27.33 16.81 5.34
CA GLY A 139 -27.23 17.75 4.22
C GLY A 139 -25.85 17.82 3.55
N THR A 140 -24.89 17.06 4.03
CA THR A 140 -23.52 17.00 3.49
C THR A 140 -23.31 15.72 2.69
N TYR A 141 -22.73 15.83 1.49
CA TYR A 141 -22.33 14.72 0.64
C TYR A 141 -20.88 14.34 0.95
N ILE A 142 -20.65 13.04 1.11
CA ILE A 142 -19.32 12.44 1.24
C ILE A 142 -19.15 11.50 0.06
N VAL A 143 -18.12 11.72 -0.74
CA VAL A 143 -17.80 10.91 -1.93
C VAL A 143 -16.46 10.23 -1.72
N TYR A 144 -16.42 8.92 -1.99
CA TYR A 144 -15.23 8.08 -1.98
C TYR A 144 -14.94 7.64 -3.41
N VAL A 145 -13.68 7.67 -3.82
CA VAL A 145 -13.26 7.32 -5.17
C VAL A 145 -11.97 6.52 -5.11
N ALA A 146 -11.86 5.48 -5.92
CA ALA A 146 -10.60 4.83 -6.26
C ALA A 146 -10.36 4.94 -7.77
N VAL A 147 -9.14 5.29 -8.14
CA VAL A 147 -8.69 5.44 -9.52
C VAL A 147 -7.47 4.58 -9.80
N GLU A 148 -7.24 4.23 -11.08
CA GLU A 148 -6.06 3.44 -11.46
C GLU A 148 -5.45 3.87 -12.79
N VAL A 149 -4.17 3.55 -12.97
CA VAL A 149 -3.40 3.62 -14.21
C VAL A 149 -2.70 2.28 -14.42
N ALA A 150 -2.73 1.76 -15.65
CA ALA A 150 -2.05 0.52 -15.99
C ALA A 150 -0.52 0.71 -15.98
N LYS A 151 0.19 -0.21 -15.31
CA LYS A 151 1.65 -0.23 -15.23
C LYS A 151 2.31 -0.26 -16.60
N ASP A 152 1.84 -1.15 -17.48
CA ASP A 152 2.45 -1.34 -18.79
C ASP A 152 2.28 -0.12 -19.69
N GLU A 153 1.17 0.61 -19.57
CA GLU A 153 0.95 1.87 -20.27
C GLU A 153 1.96 2.92 -19.83
N LEU A 154 2.10 3.12 -18.52
CA LEU A 154 3.08 4.04 -17.95
C LEU A 154 4.51 3.66 -18.36
N LEU A 155 4.89 2.38 -18.23
CA LEU A 155 6.22 1.88 -18.59
C LEU A 155 6.55 2.11 -20.06
N ASN A 156 5.59 1.85 -20.97
CA ASN A 156 5.75 2.09 -22.39
C ASN A 156 5.98 3.59 -22.69
N LYS A 157 5.24 4.48 -22.03
CA LYS A 157 5.40 5.94 -22.21
C LYS A 157 6.77 6.42 -21.70
N VAL A 158 7.19 5.95 -20.53
CA VAL A 158 8.52 6.25 -19.98
C VAL A 158 9.61 5.77 -20.93
N THR A 159 9.56 4.51 -21.39
CA THR A 159 10.53 3.94 -22.34
C THR A 159 10.58 4.72 -23.65
N GLN A 160 9.43 5.08 -24.21
CA GLN A 160 9.37 5.91 -25.43
C GLN A 160 9.98 7.30 -25.23
N SER A 161 9.77 7.90 -24.07
CA SER A 161 10.31 9.23 -23.74
C SER A 161 11.82 9.18 -23.57
N ILE A 162 12.35 8.15 -22.89
CA ILE A 162 13.81 7.92 -22.80
C ILE A 162 14.44 7.78 -24.20
N SER A 163 13.80 6.98 -25.05
CA SER A 163 14.33 6.71 -26.41
C SER A 163 14.39 7.96 -27.31
N LYS A 164 13.64 9.00 -26.98
CA LYS A 164 13.61 10.29 -27.70
C LYS A 164 14.58 11.32 -27.15
N ASP A 165 15.07 11.12 -25.92
CA ASP A 165 16.04 12.02 -25.31
C ASP A 165 17.48 11.56 -25.66
N ASP A 166 18.24 12.45 -26.29
CA ASP A 166 19.59 12.14 -26.81
C ASP A 166 20.56 11.77 -25.70
N ARG A 167 20.39 12.30 -24.48
CA ARG A 167 21.28 12.02 -23.36
C ARG A 167 20.88 10.75 -22.63
N LEU A 168 19.59 10.60 -22.28
CA LEU A 168 19.10 9.44 -21.54
C LEU A 168 19.29 8.14 -22.31
N ARG A 169 19.08 8.14 -23.64
CA ARG A 169 19.18 6.94 -24.46
C ARG A 169 20.59 6.34 -24.53
N LEU A 170 21.65 7.12 -24.26
CA LEU A 170 23.03 6.65 -24.32
C LEU A 170 23.34 5.65 -23.18
N ASP A 171 22.78 5.88 -22.00
CA ASP A 171 23.03 5.08 -20.80
C ASP A 171 21.82 4.18 -20.47
N TYR A 172 20.86 4.02 -21.42
CA TYR A 172 19.63 3.29 -21.18
C TYR A 172 19.71 1.83 -21.63
N ASP A 173 19.68 0.92 -20.67
CA ASP A 173 19.42 -0.51 -20.87
C ASP A 173 17.96 -0.81 -20.59
N LYS A 174 17.17 -0.99 -21.66
CA LYS A 174 15.75 -1.25 -21.60
C LYS A 174 15.40 -2.49 -20.77
N MET A 175 16.11 -3.60 -20.98
CA MET A 175 15.82 -4.87 -20.30
C MET A 175 16.06 -4.76 -18.79
N LYS A 176 17.16 -4.13 -18.42
CA LYS A 176 17.52 -3.91 -17.01
C LYS A 176 16.51 -2.98 -16.32
N PHE A 177 16.13 -1.89 -17.00
CA PHE A 177 15.14 -0.95 -16.49
C PHE A 177 13.77 -1.62 -16.26
N GLU A 178 13.25 -2.36 -17.24
CA GLU A 178 11.99 -3.09 -17.14
C GLU A 178 12.01 -4.14 -16.02
N GLN A 179 13.15 -4.83 -15.84
CA GLN A 179 13.32 -5.78 -14.75
C GLN A 179 13.21 -5.11 -13.39
N ILE A 180 13.91 -4.00 -13.16
CA ILE A 180 13.88 -3.22 -11.92
C ILE A 180 12.47 -2.67 -11.68
N PHE A 181 11.83 -2.12 -12.73
CA PHE A 181 10.47 -1.60 -12.64
C PHE A 181 9.46 -2.68 -12.19
N ASN A 182 9.53 -3.87 -12.79
CA ASN A 182 8.68 -4.99 -12.41
C ASN A 182 8.89 -5.42 -10.96
N GLN A 183 10.14 -5.41 -10.49
CA GLN A 183 10.46 -5.74 -9.11
C GLN A 183 9.90 -4.71 -8.12
N GLU A 184 9.97 -3.41 -8.44
CA GLU A 184 9.38 -2.37 -7.60
C GLU A 184 7.85 -2.45 -7.57
N MET A 185 7.21 -2.81 -8.68
CA MET A 185 5.77 -3.06 -8.69
C MET A 185 5.37 -4.27 -7.84
N GLU A 186 6.20 -5.30 -7.80
CA GLU A 186 5.99 -6.44 -6.89
C GLU A 186 6.14 -6.04 -5.43
N ASN A 187 7.17 -5.26 -5.10
CA ASN A 187 7.38 -4.71 -3.76
C ASN A 187 6.18 -3.85 -3.32
N LEU A 188 5.70 -2.97 -4.20
CA LEU A 188 4.53 -2.12 -3.93
C LEU A 188 3.26 -2.96 -3.65
N ALA A 189 3.03 -4.01 -4.44
CA ALA A 189 1.87 -4.89 -4.26
C ALA A 189 1.93 -5.71 -2.95
N ASN A 190 3.11 -5.92 -2.39
CA ASN A 190 3.34 -6.68 -1.16
C ASN A 190 3.37 -5.80 0.11
N GLN A 191 3.32 -4.47 -0.01
CA GLN A 191 3.25 -3.52 1.12
C GLN A 191 1.82 -3.45 1.69
N LYS A 192 1.31 -4.56 2.28
CA LYS A 192 -0.02 -4.63 2.91
C LYS A 192 0.07 -4.67 4.42
#